data_e175a1ca8cb34ef14c2986a4a9dd3c87
#
_entry.id   e175a1ca8cb34ef14c2986a4a9dd3c87
#
_cell.length_a   1.000
_cell.length_b   1.000
_cell.length_c   1.000
_cell.angle_alpha   90.00
_cell.angle_beta   90.00
_cell.angle_gamma   90.00
#
_symmetry.space_group_name_H-M   'P 1'
#
loop_
_entity.id
_entity.type
_entity.pdbx_description
1 polymer ?
#
loop_
_entity_poly.entity_id
_entity_poly.type
_entity_poly.pdbx_seq_one_letter_code
_entity_poly.pdbx_strand_id
1 'polypeptide(L)'
;MDEPRSKTVTENEPLRCAQCGEVVKLAAGDPAGVCTNCGSAALVPLEEPGGTARAPVVDEQPVEERHVPSWLVDPPALLGDPGEYLCFEDGEEVVVVPLTREWTRIGRGLAADVRFDDPTVSRRHALIVRGVDGVRVLDDRSLNGVFVNGQRVEWSPLTHGDEIRVGRHRLYYATLEPVGAAAPTTI
;
A
#
# COMPACT_ATOMS: atom_id res chain seq x y z
N MET A 1 -27.82 4.00 40.91
CA MET A 1 -26.40 4.10 41.33
C MET A 1 -25.78 2.77 40.90
N ASP A 2 -25.31 2.72 39.66
CA ASP A 2 -24.65 1.55 39.09
C ASP A 2 -23.14 1.85 39.07
N GLU A 3 -22.38 1.10 39.87
CA GLU A 3 -20.93 1.15 39.88
C GLU A 3 -20.36 0.44 38.65
N PRO A 4 -19.36 1.02 37.94
CA PRO A 4 -18.70 0.30 36.89
C PRO A 4 -17.77 -0.76 37.49
N ARG A 5 -18.09 -2.04 37.21
CA ARG A 5 -17.24 -3.19 37.53
C ARG A 5 -15.85 -3.01 36.88
N SER A 6 -14.86 -2.74 37.71
CA SER A 6 -13.45 -2.92 37.39
C SER A 6 -13.20 -4.37 36.98
N LYS A 7 -12.90 -4.59 35.70
CA LYS A 7 -12.35 -5.88 35.24
C LYS A 7 -10.93 -6.00 35.80
N THR A 8 -10.76 -6.83 36.80
CA THR A 8 -9.46 -7.31 37.29
C THR A 8 -8.78 -8.05 36.14
N VAL A 9 -7.67 -7.53 35.67
CA VAL A 9 -6.77 -8.22 34.73
C VAL A 9 -6.22 -9.45 35.48
N THR A 10 -6.54 -10.64 35.01
CA THR A 10 -6.02 -11.89 35.55
C THR A 10 -4.52 -11.98 35.25
N GLU A 11 -3.75 -12.26 36.29
CA GLU A 11 -2.30 -12.47 36.23
C GLU A 11 -1.95 -13.58 35.22
N ASN A 12 -1.06 -13.28 34.27
CA ASN A 12 -0.46 -14.20 33.31
C ASN A 12 -1.09 -14.25 31.89
N GLU A 13 -1.90 -13.28 31.48
CA GLU A 13 -2.31 -13.19 30.09
C GLU A 13 -1.20 -12.57 29.23
N PRO A 14 -0.88 -13.17 28.06
CA PRO A 14 0.10 -12.57 27.16
C PRO A 14 -0.47 -11.28 26.55
N LEU A 15 0.32 -10.23 26.56
CA LEU A 15 -0.02 -8.91 26.02
C LEU A 15 0.83 -8.63 24.78
N ARG A 16 0.28 -7.91 23.82
CA ARG A 16 1.02 -7.42 22.64
C ARG A 16 1.33 -5.94 22.81
N CYS A 17 2.58 -5.57 22.53
CA CYS A 17 2.95 -4.16 22.49
C CYS A 17 2.40 -3.50 21.21
N ALA A 18 1.58 -2.46 21.36
CA ALA A 18 1.05 -1.70 20.23
C ALA A 18 2.12 -0.92 19.46
N GLN A 19 3.28 -0.68 20.10
CA GLN A 19 4.37 0.09 19.49
C GLN A 19 5.30 -0.75 18.61
N CYS A 20 5.69 -1.95 19.07
CA CYS A 20 6.66 -2.80 18.36
C CYS A 20 6.11 -4.18 17.94
N GLY A 21 4.89 -4.53 18.34
CA GLY A 21 4.25 -5.81 18.03
C GLY A 21 4.73 -7.01 18.85
N GLU A 22 5.69 -6.82 19.75
CA GLU A 22 6.25 -7.89 20.59
C GLU A 22 5.21 -8.42 21.59
N VAL A 23 5.21 -9.75 21.79
CA VAL A 23 4.35 -10.42 22.77
C VAL A 23 5.08 -10.50 24.11
N VAL A 24 4.55 -9.84 25.13
CA VAL A 24 5.13 -9.74 26.47
C VAL A 24 4.25 -10.50 27.46
N LYS A 25 4.85 -11.34 28.29
CA LYS A 25 4.20 -11.95 29.45
C LYS A 25 4.68 -11.20 30.68
N LEU A 26 3.76 -10.55 31.38
CA LEU A 26 4.06 -9.88 32.65
C LEU A 26 4.15 -10.93 33.76
N ALA A 27 5.30 -11.00 34.46
CA ALA A 27 5.44 -11.83 35.63
C ALA A 27 4.85 -11.11 36.87
N ALA A 28 4.30 -11.89 37.81
CA ALA A 28 3.80 -11.36 39.08
C ALA A 28 4.94 -10.66 39.84
N GLY A 29 4.85 -9.34 39.96
CA GLY A 29 5.86 -8.51 40.63
C GLY A 29 6.60 -7.51 39.75
N ASP A 30 6.30 -7.45 38.48
CA ASP A 30 6.90 -6.44 37.58
C ASP A 30 6.17 -5.08 37.69
N PRO A 31 6.82 -4.04 38.23
CA PRO A 31 6.09 -2.82 38.63
C PRO A 31 5.68 -1.91 37.50
N ALA A 32 5.95 -2.24 36.25
CA ALA A 32 5.89 -1.22 35.22
C ALA A 32 5.07 -1.53 33.98
N GLY A 33 4.40 -2.66 33.81
CA GLY A 33 3.52 -2.87 32.65
C GLY A 33 4.07 -2.31 31.32
N VAL A 34 5.39 -2.39 31.12
CA VAL A 34 6.07 -1.83 29.95
C VAL A 34 6.63 -2.94 29.09
N CYS A 35 6.65 -2.73 27.78
CA CYS A 35 7.23 -3.66 26.83
C CYS A 35 8.74 -3.79 27.08
N THR A 36 9.21 -5.01 27.30
CA THR A 36 10.63 -5.32 27.56
C THR A 36 11.53 -5.07 26.35
N ASN A 37 10.94 -4.98 25.14
CA ASN A 37 11.69 -4.74 23.91
C ASN A 37 11.85 -3.25 23.58
N CYS A 38 10.81 -2.42 23.78
CA CYS A 38 10.84 -1.01 23.37
C CYS A 38 10.56 -0.02 24.50
N GLY A 39 10.26 -0.49 25.73
CA GLY A 39 9.96 0.36 26.88
C GLY A 39 8.59 1.04 26.85
N SER A 40 7.74 0.76 25.89
CA SER A 40 6.40 1.36 25.78
C SER A 40 5.43 0.76 26.78
N ALA A 41 4.60 1.60 27.40
CA ALA A 41 3.51 1.18 28.30
C ALA A 41 2.22 0.80 27.54
N ALA A 42 2.20 0.90 26.21
CA ALA A 42 1.04 0.57 25.37
C ALA A 42 0.95 -0.94 25.12
N LEU A 43 0.51 -1.69 26.13
CA LEU A 43 0.27 -3.13 26.04
C LEU A 43 -1.22 -3.40 25.89
N VAL A 44 -1.60 -4.23 24.92
CA VAL A 44 -2.98 -4.64 24.63
C VAL A 44 -3.12 -6.15 24.83
N PRO A 45 -4.25 -6.67 25.33
CA PRO A 45 -4.49 -8.11 25.46
C PRO A 45 -4.41 -8.78 24.08
N LEU A 46 -3.82 -9.99 24.04
CA LEU A 46 -3.98 -10.89 22.89
C LEU A 46 -5.40 -11.46 22.99
N GLU A 47 -6.30 -10.98 22.14
CA GLU A 47 -7.61 -11.60 22.00
C GLU A 47 -7.41 -13.00 21.40
N GLU A 48 -7.84 -14.03 22.13
CA GLU A 48 -7.87 -15.41 21.67
C GLU A 48 -8.69 -15.51 20.36
N PRO A 49 -8.29 -16.33 19.38
CA PRO A 49 -9.07 -16.55 18.16
C PRO A 49 -10.25 -17.48 18.44
N GLY A 50 -11.21 -17.00 19.17
CA GLY A 50 -12.41 -17.76 19.61
C GLY A 50 -13.69 -16.93 19.51
N GLY A 51 -13.91 -16.29 18.41
CA GLY A 51 -15.15 -15.62 18.08
C GLY A 51 -15.26 -15.55 16.57
N THR A 52 -16.32 -16.14 16.02
CA THR A 52 -16.74 -16.14 14.61
C THR A 52 -16.08 -15.04 13.81
N ALA A 53 -15.22 -15.44 12.91
CA ALA A 53 -14.62 -14.57 11.92
C ALA A 53 -15.72 -13.75 11.24
N ARG A 54 -15.96 -12.56 11.79
CA ARG A 54 -16.60 -11.52 11.04
C ARG A 54 -15.57 -11.20 9.95
N ALA A 55 -15.88 -11.66 8.75
CA ALA A 55 -15.12 -11.29 7.55
C ALA A 55 -14.77 -9.80 7.67
N PRO A 56 -13.53 -9.40 7.29
CA PRO A 56 -13.22 -7.99 7.26
C PRO A 56 -14.35 -7.33 6.49
N VAL A 57 -15.02 -6.37 7.14
CA VAL A 57 -15.91 -5.47 6.44
C VAL A 57 -14.97 -4.76 5.49
N VAL A 58 -14.89 -5.24 4.27
CA VAL A 58 -14.43 -4.44 3.14
C VAL A 58 -15.39 -3.28 3.16
N ASP A 59 -14.89 -2.13 3.59
CA ASP A 59 -15.56 -0.86 3.41
C ASP A 59 -15.78 -0.79 1.89
N GLU A 60 -16.96 -1.21 1.45
CA GLU A 60 -17.44 -1.01 0.08
C GLU A 60 -17.62 0.49 -0.06
N GLN A 61 -16.51 1.19 -0.16
CA GLN A 61 -16.54 2.50 -0.77
C GLN A 61 -17.07 2.27 -2.18
N PRO A 62 -18.07 3.05 -2.61
CA PRO A 62 -18.62 2.92 -3.96
C PRO A 62 -17.41 2.87 -4.90
N VAL A 63 -17.35 1.84 -5.72
CA VAL A 63 -16.40 1.75 -6.84
C VAL A 63 -16.64 3.00 -7.68
N GLU A 64 -15.89 4.06 -7.35
CA GLU A 64 -15.84 5.23 -8.22
C GLU A 64 -15.49 4.67 -9.61
N GLU A 65 -16.36 4.90 -10.57
CA GLU A 65 -16.17 4.51 -11.95
C GLU A 65 -14.71 4.78 -12.31
N ARG A 66 -14.01 3.74 -12.79
CA ARG A 66 -12.60 3.84 -13.15
C ARG A 66 -12.45 5.03 -14.07
N HIS A 67 -11.98 6.13 -13.52
CA HIS A 67 -11.69 7.30 -14.30
C HIS A 67 -10.40 7.04 -15.06
N VAL A 68 -10.54 6.42 -16.23
CA VAL A 68 -9.42 6.26 -17.16
C VAL A 68 -9.26 7.62 -17.86
N PRO A 69 -8.17 8.34 -17.63
CA PRO A 69 -7.94 9.62 -18.28
C PRO A 69 -7.98 9.46 -19.80
N SER A 70 -8.53 10.44 -20.50
CA SER A 70 -8.68 10.39 -21.96
C SER A 70 -7.35 10.21 -22.69
N TRP A 71 -6.25 10.70 -22.12
CA TRP A 71 -4.90 10.54 -22.68
C TRP A 71 -4.37 9.12 -22.57
N LEU A 72 -4.92 8.28 -21.68
CA LEU A 72 -4.52 6.87 -21.56
C LEU A 72 -5.26 5.97 -22.56
N VAL A 73 -6.32 6.49 -23.22
CA VAL A 73 -7.08 5.75 -24.23
C VAL A 73 -6.29 5.60 -25.53
N ASP A 74 -5.38 6.53 -25.84
CA ASP A 74 -4.50 6.47 -27.01
C ASP A 74 -3.01 6.51 -26.59
N PRO A 75 -2.49 5.42 -26.00
CA PRO A 75 -1.13 5.36 -25.45
C PRO A 75 -0.01 5.64 -26.46
N PRO A 76 -0.09 5.22 -27.75
CA PRO A 76 1.00 5.42 -28.69
C PRO A 76 1.38 6.88 -28.90
N ALA A 77 0.42 7.79 -28.88
CA ALA A 77 0.70 9.22 -29.05
C ALA A 77 1.46 9.82 -27.87
N LEU A 78 1.32 9.24 -26.67
CA LEU A 78 1.95 9.74 -25.45
C LEU A 78 3.27 9.03 -25.12
N LEU A 79 3.33 7.70 -25.34
CA LEU A 79 4.42 6.86 -24.84
C LEU A 79 5.61 6.72 -25.81
N GLY A 80 5.35 6.82 -27.10
CA GLY A 80 6.38 6.79 -28.17
C GLY A 80 6.98 5.42 -28.45
N ASP A 81 7.70 4.82 -27.52
CA ASP A 81 8.38 3.53 -27.69
C ASP A 81 7.63 2.38 -26.97
N PRO A 82 7.77 1.14 -27.45
CA PRO A 82 7.25 -0.03 -26.71
C PRO A 82 7.91 -0.17 -25.35
N GLY A 83 7.10 -0.43 -24.32
CA GLY A 83 7.61 -0.55 -22.95
C GLY A 83 6.52 -0.45 -21.88
N GLU A 84 6.98 -0.30 -20.67
CA GLU A 84 6.17 -0.17 -19.47
C GLU A 84 6.39 1.20 -18.86
N TYR A 85 5.32 1.86 -18.45
CA TYR A 85 5.33 3.27 -18.04
C TYR A 85 4.48 3.50 -16.81
N LEU A 86 4.87 4.51 -16.05
CA LEU A 86 4.06 5.10 -15.01
C LEU A 86 3.71 6.52 -15.45
N CYS A 87 2.44 6.85 -15.53
CA CYS A 87 1.96 8.13 -16.00
C CYS A 87 1.15 8.83 -14.91
N PHE A 88 1.27 10.14 -14.79
CA PHE A 88 0.48 10.94 -13.86
C PHE A 88 0.36 12.38 -14.34
N GLU A 89 -0.65 13.08 -13.84
CA GLU A 89 -0.85 14.50 -14.10
C GLU A 89 -0.09 15.34 -13.06
N ASP A 90 0.69 16.29 -13.53
CA ASP A 90 1.32 17.34 -12.72
C ASP A 90 0.87 18.71 -13.24
N GLY A 91 -0.18 19.23 -12.63
CA GLY A 91 -0.89 20.42 -13.13
C GLY A 91 -1.64 20.12 -14.44
N GLU A 92 -1.24 20.76 -15.52
CA GLU A 92 -1.82 20.58 -16.87
C GLU A 92 -0.99 19.62 -17.75
N GLU A 93 0.16 19.13 -17.25
CA GLU A 93 1.04 18.26 -17.99
C GLU A 93 0.90 16.80 -17.55
N VAL A 94 1.01 15.88 -18.51
CA VAL A 94 1.11 14.46 -18.24
C VAL A 94 2.58 14.07 -18.18
N VAL A 95 3.04 13.64 -17.02
CA VAL A 95 4.38 13.14 -16.81
C VAL A 95 4.42 11.65 -17.13
N VAL A 96 5.33 11.25 -17.99
CA VAL A 96 5.55 9.85 -18.39
C VAL A 96 6.90 9.39 -17.89
N VAL A 97 6.90 8.37 -17.04
CA VAL A 97 8.10 7.78 -16.46
C VAL A 97 8.28 6.37 -17.00
N PRO A 98 9.31 6.11 -17.85
CA PRO A 98 9.58 4.77 -18.34
C PRO A 98 10.11 3.88 -17.22
N LEU A 99 9.54 2.70 -17.05
CA LEU A 99 9.95 1.70 -16.09
C LEU A 99 11.09 0.84 -16.68
N THR A 100 12.27 1.42 -16.83
CA THR A 100 13.44 0.75 -17.41
C THR A 100 14.27 -0.01 -16.40
N ARG A 101 14.09 0.30 -15.11
CA ARG A 101 14.81 -0.35 -14.00
C ARG A 101 13.97 -1.43 -13.37
N GLU A 102 14.62 -2.37 -12.72
CA GLU A 102 13.96 -3.40 -11.91
C GLU A 102 13.10 -2.79 -10.78
N TRP A 103 13.52 -1.63 -10.27
CA TRP A 103 12.91 -0.96 -9.13
C TRP A 103 12.73 0.53 -9.40
N THR A 104 11.51 1.02 -9.16
CA THR A 104 11.19 2.46 -9.22
C THR A 104 10.55 2.86 -7.90
N ARG A 105 11.19 3.76 -7.17
CA ARG A 105 10.74 4.25 -5.87
C ARG A 105 9.84 5.45 -6.03
N ILE A 106 8.71 5.43 -5.34
CA ILE A 106 7.75 6.53 -5.28
C ILE A 106 7.73 7.06 -3.85
N GLY A 107 7.83 8.37 -3.68
CA GLY A 107 7.77 8.96 -2.36
C GLY A 107 8.15 10.44 -2.33
N ARG A 108 8.12 11.01 -1.12
CA ARG A 108 8.53 12.40 -0.88
C ARG A 108 10.03 12.56 -0.65
N GLY A 109 10.73 11.46 -0.38
CA GLY A 109 12.16 11.46 -0.07
C GLY A 109 13.02 11.81 -1.28
N LEU A 110 14.24 12.35 -1.05
CA LEU A 110 15.19 12.71 -2.09
C LEU A 110 15.72 11.50 -2.88
N ALA A 111 15.59 10.30 -2.33
CA ALA A 111 16.01 9.05 -2.98
C ALA A 111 14.87 8.39 -3.79
N ALA A 112 13.70 9.03 -3.92
CA ALA A 112 12.61 8.57 -4.75
C ALA A 112 12.91 8.90 -6.23
N ASP A 113 12.65 7.94 -7.13
CA ASP A 113 12.75 8.13 -8.57
C ASP A 113 11.55 8.96 -9.08
N VAL A 114 10.37 8.73 -8.53
CA VAL A 114 9.17 9.56 -8.72
C VAL A 114 8.88 10.28 -7.39
N ARG A 115 9.13 11.58 -7.40
CA ARG A 115 9.05 12.38 -6.17
C ARG A 115 7.84 13.30 -6.18
N PHE A 116 7.04 13.20 -5.13
CA PHE A 116 5.95 14.13 -4.83
C PHE A 116 6.27 14.91 -3.55
N ASP A 117 6.42 16.23 -3.66
CA ASP A 117 6.65 17.09 -2.48
C ASP A 117 5.31 17.42 -1.81
N ASP A 118 4.71 16.41 -1.21
CA ASP A 118 3.37 16.41 -0.66
C ASP A 118 3.35 15.77 0.74
N PRO A 119 2.75 16.41 1.77
CA PRO A 119 2.69 15.86 3.12
C PRO A 119 1.88 14.57 3.23
N THR A 120 0.97 14.28 2.29
CA THR A 120 0.20 13.03 2.25
C THR A 120 1.02 11.84 1.73
N VAL A 121 2.19 12.11 1.13
CA VAL A 121 3.11 11.11 0.61
C VAL A 121 4.24 10.86 1.60
N SER A 122 4.46 9.62 1.99
CA SER A 122 5.58 9.22 2.85
C SER A 122 6.91 9.37 2.13
N ARG A 123 8.02 9.52 2.88
CA ARG A 123 9.38 9.61 2.28
C ARG A 123 9.71 8.41 1.41
N ARG A 124 9.31 7.23 1.85
CA ARG A 124 9.24 5.97 1.10
C ARG A 124 7.77 5.59 1.14
N HIS A 125 7.09 5.56 0.00
CA HIS A 125 5.65 5.35 -0.02
C HIS A 125 5.30 4.08 -0.78
N ALA A 126 5.74 3.97 -2.02
CA ALA A 126 5.52 2.80 -2.84
C ALA A 126 6.79 2.41 -3.60
N LEU A 127 6.83 1.17 -4.00
CA LEU A 127 7.87 0.59 -4.83
C LEU A 127 7.22 -0.12 -6.01
N ILE A 128 7.56 0.28 -7.22
CA ILE A 128 7.22 -0.48 -8.42
C ILE A 128 8.35 -1.47 -8.67
N VAL A 129 8.02 -2.74 -8.83
CA VAL A 129 8.97 -3.82 -9.10
C VAL A 129 8.63 -4.46 -10.42
N ARG A 130 9.62 -4.52 -11.29
CA ARG A 130 9.58 -5.17 -12.59
C ARG A 130 10.23 -6.54 -12.48
N GLY A 131 9.49 -7.59 -12.73
CA GLY A 131 9.96 -8.99 -12.68
C GLY A 131 9.67 -9.73 -13.97
N VAL A 132 10.07 -10.99 -14.00
CA VAL A 132 9.79 -11.90 -15.13
C VAL A 132 8.29 -12.17 -15.29
N ASP A 133 7.53 -12.06 -14.20
CA ASP A 133 6.09 -12.29 -14.17
C ASP A 133 5.28 -10.98 -14.35
N GLY A 134 5.92 -9.90 -14.78
CA GLY A 134 5.31 -8.59 -14.97
C GLY A 134 5.65 -7.56 -13.90
N VAL A 135 4.91 -6.47 -13.90
CA VAL A 135 5.10 -5.34 -12.99
C VAL A 135 4.13 -5.44 -11.82
N ARG A 136 4.60 -5.07 -10.64
CA ARG A 136 3.79 -5.01 -9.42
C ARG A 136 4.13 -3.77 -8.61
N VAL A 137 3.15 -3.30 -7.84
CA VAL A 137 3.34 -2.25 -6.84
C VAL A 137 3.37 -2.87 -5.44
N LEU A 138 4.23 -2.31 -4.57
CA LEU A 138 4.30 -2.66 -3.16
C LEU A 138 4.19 -1.39 -2.31
N ASP A 139 3.53 -1.49 -1.17
CA ASP A 139 3.56 -0.46 -0.13
C ASP A 139 4.92 -0.51 0.59
N ASP A 140 5.72 0.55 0.50
CA ASP A 140 7.04 0.65 1.14
C ASP A 140 6.92 1.39 2.49
N ARG A 141 6.08 0.86 3.39
CA ARG A 141 5.80 1.39 4.73
C ARG A 141 5.20 2.79 4.70
N SER A 142 4.20 2.98 3.85
CA SER A 142 3.50 4.25 3.78
C SER A 142 2.61 4.47 5.01
N LEU A 143 2.40 5.73 5.37
CA LEU A 143 1.49 6.10 6.46
C LEU A 143 0.01 5.97 6.02
N ASN A 144 -0.28 6.39 4.79
CA ASN A 144 -1.65 6.46 4.27
C ASN A 144 -2.06 5.24 3.46
N GLY A 145 -1.13 4.35 3.14
CA GLY A 145 -1.38 3.17 2.30
C GLY A 145 -1.27 3.45 0.81
N VAL A 146 -1.06 2.37 0.06
CA VAL A 146 -1.11 2.34 -1.40
C VAL A 146 -2.43 1.73 -1.81
N PHE A 147 -3.06 2.30 -2.84
CA PHE A 147 -4.33 1.80 -3.36
C PHE A 147 -4.18 1.51 -4.85
N VAL A 148 -4.73 0.39 -5.28
CA VAL A 148 -4.85 0.03 -6.71
C VAL A 148 -6.33 -0.09 -7.05
N ASN A 149 -6.80 0.70 -8.00
CA ASN A 149 -8.21 0.76 -8.40
C ASN A 149 -9.16 0.96 -7.21
N GLY A 150 -8.78 1.83 -6.27
CA GLY A 150 -9.53 2.14 -5.06
C GLY A 150 -9.36 1.14 -3.91
N GLN A 151 -8.74 -0.02 -4.13
CA GLN A 151 -8.50 -1.02 -3.08
C GLN A 151 -7.13 -0.82 -2.43
N ARG A 152 -7.07 -0.79 -1.10
CA ARG A 152 -5.82 -0.73 -0.36
C ARG A 152 -5.06 -2.06 -0.50
N VAL A 153 -3.78 -1.97 -0.84
CA VAL A 153 -2.94 -3.13 -1.08
C VAL A 153 -1.61 -3.02 -0.33
N GLU A 154 -1.07 -4.14 0.11
CA GLU A 154 0.34 -4.26 0.52
C GLU A 154 1.21 -4.51 -0.71
N TRP A 155 0.70 -5.28 -1.65
CA TRP A 155 1.25 -5.48 -2.98
C TRP A 155 0.13 -5.85 -3.97
N SER A 156 0.31 -5.53 -5.25
CA SER A 156 -0.61 -5.91 -6.33
C SER A 156 0.13 -6.02 -7.64
N PRO A 157 -0.15 -7.04 -8.48
CA PRO A 157 0.26 -7.00 -9.88
C PRO A 157 -0.46 -5.83 -10.57
N LEU A 158 0.19 -5.28 -11.59
CA LEU A 158 -0.34 -4.17 -12.37
C LEU A 158 -0.65 -4.62 -13.79
N THR A 159 -1.80 -4.18 -14.28
CA THR A 159 -2.23 -4.34 -15.66
C THR A 159 -2.42 -2.97 -16.30
N HIS A 160 -2.34 -2.90 -17.63
CA HIS A 160 -2.54 -1.64 -18.37
C HIS A 160 -3.84 -0.96 -17.94
N GLY A 161 -3.76 0.32 -17.62
CA GLY A 161 -4.89 1.13 -17.18
C GLY A 161 -5.16 1.10 -15.66
N ASP A 162 -4.38 0.34 -14.88
CA ASP A 162 -4.56 0.34 -13.43
C ASP A 162 -4.19 1.71 -12.82
N GLU A 163 -5.09 2.24 -11.98
CA GLU A 163 -4.85 3.42 -11.18
C GLU A 163 -4.14 3.04 -9.89
N ILE A 164 -3.04 3.72 -9.60
CA ILE A 164 -2.28 3.61 -8.35
C ILE A 164 -2.44 4.94 -7.61
N ARG A 165 -3.01 4.90 -6.39
CA ARG A 165 -3.13 6.10 -5.56
C ARG A 165 -2.08 6.09 -4.46
N VAL A 166 -1.31 7.18 -4.40
CA VAL A 166 -0.23 7.44 -3.44
C VAL A 166 -0.49 8.79 -2.78
N GLY A 167 -0.99 8.78 -1.53
CA GLY A 167 -1.52 9.98 -0.90
C GLY A 167 -2.72 10.53 -1.69
N ARG A 168 -2.62 11.78 -2.15
CA ARG A 168 -3.65 12.39 -3.02
C ARG A 168 -3.36 12.27 -4.51
N HIS A 169 -2.18 11.73 -4.90
CA HIS A 169 -1.77 11.61 -6.29
C HIS A 169 -2.29 10.31 -6.90
N ARG A 170 -2.73 10.42 -8.16
CA ARG A 170 -3.17 9.29 -8.99
C ARG A 170 -2.13 9.06 -10.07
N LEU A 171 -1.63 7.85 -10.16
CA LEU A 171 -0.68 7.39 -11.17
C LEU A 171 -1.35 6.24 -11.93
N TYR A 172 -1.00 6.10 -13.19
CA TYR A 172 -1.56 5.07 -14.05
C TYR A 172 -0.44 4.22 -14.62
N TYR A 173 -0.60 2.93 -14.55
CA TYR A 173 0.30 2.00 -15.19
C TYR A 173 -0.10 1.81 -16.65
N ALA A 174 0.83 1.98 -17.56
CA ALA A 174 0.60 1.85 -18.99
C ALA A 174 1.64 0.93 -19.62
N THR A 175 1.21 0.11 -20.56
CA THR A 175 2.07 -0.71 -21.41
C THR A 175 1.84 -0.35 -22.86
N LEU A 176 2.91 -0.29 -23.64
CA LEU A 176 2.87 -0.19 -25.09
C LEU A 176 3.56 -1.41 -25.68
N GLU A 177 2.78 -2.26 -26.33
CA GLU A 177 3.29 -3.44 -27.02
C GLU A 177 4.03 -3.02 -28.31
N PRO A 178 5.11 -3.73 -28.71
CA PRO A 178 5.73 -3.51 -29.99
C PRO A 178 4.74 -3.80 -31.12
N VAL A 179 4.59 -2.85 -32.05
CA VAL A 179 3.73 -3.04 -33.23
C VAL A 179 4.25 -4.23 -34.03
N GLY A 180 3.54 -5.37 -33.95
CA GLY A 180 3.91 -6.60 -34.66
C GLY A 180 3.96 -7.87 -33.81
N ALA A 181 3.81 -7.82 -32.49
CA ALA A 181 3.62 -9.00 -31.67
C ALA A 181 2.18 -9.50 -31.83
N ALA A 182 1.94 -10.30 -32.85
CA ALA A 182 0.69 -11.06 -32.98
C ALA A 182 0.53 -11.93 -31.73
N ALA A 183 -0.63 -11.83 -31.07
CA ALA A 183 -0.99 -12.68 -29.97
C ALA A 183 -0.75 -14.16 -30.36
N PRO A 184 -0.20 -15.02 -29.46
CA PRO A 184 -0.11 -16.44 -29.73
C PRO A 184 -1.53 -16.98 -29.91
N THR A 185 -1.86 -17.34 -31.15
CA THR A 185 -3.07 -18.09 -31.46
C THR A 185 -2.94 -19.44 -30.77
N THR A 186 -3.68 -19.61 -29.69
CA THR A 186 -3.88 -20.92 -29.08
C THR A 186 -4.69 -21.75 -30.05
N ILE A 187 -4.08 -22.83 -30.60
CA ILE A 187 -4.75 -23.90 -31.34
C ILE A 187 -5.26 -24.93 -30.32
#